data_4dfe262fecf05ac5d57836d521a47639
#
_entry.id   4dfe262fecf05ac5d57836d521a47639
#
_cell.length_a   1.000
_cell.length_b   1.000
_cell.length_c   1.000
_cell.angle_alpha   90.00
_cell.angle_beta   90.00
_cell.angle_gamma   90.00
#
_symmetry.space_group_name_H-M   'P 1'
#
loop_
_entity.id
_entity.type
_entity.pdbx_description
1 polymer ?
#
loop_
_entity_poly.entity_id
_entity_poly.type
_entity_poly.pdbx_seq_one_letter_code
_entity_poly.pdbx_strand_id
1 'polypeptide(L)'
;MAPKSVVNHPYGTRRFSFTFLLIGQIWLHLLQGKTCWRKISEHLFKTGPASMIPVLLVNVLAGMIFTIQTARQLESLGAINSVGGVFAIAFCRELAPILTASVVAGQVGSAFAAEIGAMKVTEQIDALYTLRTDPIDYLILPRVLACCATVPILIILGLVCGILGGIFVAAQFYQLPPLVFLESVRGFLKPIDIVNLGFKGVLFGAAIGAIGCGWGMTTYGGVKQVGESATAAVVVSGIAIFVLDLAVSLLFGDLPTGKPN
;
A
#
# COMPACT_ATOMS: atom_id res chain seq x y z
N MET A 1 23.37 25.78 -25.50
CA MET A 1 24.53 25.35 -24.66
C MET A 1 24.14 25.54 -23.21
N ALA A 2 23.69 24.48 -22.53
CA ALA A 2 23.36 24.53 -21.11
C ALA A 2 24.62 24.22 -20.28
N PRO A 3 24.83 24.87 -19.13
CA PRO A 3 26.06 24.74 -18.35
C PRO A 3 26.22 23.34 -17.75
N LYS A 4 27.37 22.72 -17.98
CA LYS A 4 27.82 21.41 -17.52
C LYS A 4 28.09 21.29 -16.00
N SER A 5 27.56 22.18 -15.16
CA SER A 5 27.91 22.28 -13.72
C SER A 5 26.88 21.65 -12.76
N VAL A 6 26.05 20.70 -13.21
CA VAL A 6 25.00 20.07 -12.34
C VAL A 6 25.26 18.59 -12.08
N VAL A 7 26.53 18.12 -12.18
CA VAL A 7 26.84 16.67 -12.08
C VAL A 7 27.17 16.16 -10.68
N ASN A 8 27.22 17.00 -9.66
CA ASN A 8 27.61 16.57 -8.29
C ASN A 8 26.66 17.04 -7.19
N HIS A 9 25.38 16.61 -7.24
CA HIS A 9 24.53 16.64 -6.05
C HIS A 9 23.93 15.24 -5.81
N PRO A 10 23.77 14.82 -4.55
CA PRO A 10 23.26 13.49 -4.23
C PRO A 10 21.86 13.32 -4.79
N TYR A 11 21.74 12.54 -5.85
CA TYR A 11 20.52 12.29 -6.62
C TYR A 11 19.32 11.83 -5.75
N GLY A 12 19.58 11.27 -4.57
CA GLY A 12 18.56 10.83 -3.63
C GLY A 12 17.76 11.98 -3.00
N THR A 13 18.43 12.96 -2.40
CA THR A 13 17.77 14.03 -1.61
C THR A 13 16.83 14.91 -2.45
N ARG A 14 17.18 15.15 -3.70
CA ARG A 14 16.36 15.95 -4.63
C ARG A 14 15.09 15.20 -5.06
N ARG A 15 15.13 13.87 -5.18
CA ARG A 15 13.98 13.03 -5.49
C ARG A 15 13.02 12.96 -4.31
N PHE A 16 13.54 12.82 -3.09
CA PHE A 16 12.72 12.85 -1.87
C PHE A 16 12.01 14.20 -1.67
N SER A 17 12.72 15.32 -1.78
CA SER A 17 12.11 16.64 -1.65
C SER A 17 11.06 16.92 -2.74
N PHE A 18 11.29 16.46 -3.97
CA PHE A 18 10.30 16.58 -5.04
C PHE A 18 9.05 15.75 -4.76
N THR A 19 9.20 14.51 -4.29
CA THR A 19 8.05 13.66 -3.93
C THR A 19 7.25 14.24 -2.77
N PHE A 20 7.93 14.84 -1.80
CA PHE A 20 7.26 15.52 -0.67
C PHE A 20 6.48 16.76 -1.11
N LEU A 21 7.06 17.57 -2.00
CA LEU A 21 6.37 18.70 -2.62
C LEU A 21 5.18 18.27 -3.47
N LEU A 22 5.30 17.15 -4.20
CA LEU A 22 4.20 16.56 -4.96
C LEU A 22 3.02 16.17 -4.08
N ILE A 23 3.26 15.57 -2.91
CA ILE A 23 2.19 15.25 -1.96
C ILE A 23 1.43 16.52 -1.55
N GLY A 24 2.15 17.61 -1.25
CA GLY A 24 1.55 18.90 -0.94
C GLY A 24 0.73 19.48 -2.11
N GLN A 25 1.25 19.38 -3.34
CA GLN A 25 0.54 19.84 -4.54
C GLN A 25 -0.70 19.00 -4.83
N ILE A 26 -0.63 17.68 -4.70
CA ILE A 26 -1.77 16.78 -4.85
C ILE A 26 -2.90 17.18 -3.89
N TRP A 27 -2.57 17.50 -2.64
CA TRP A 27 -3.55 18.00 -1.65
C TRP A 27 -4.21 19.32 -2.08
N LEU A 28 -3.43 20.27 -2.58
CA LEU A 28 -3.95 21.56 -3.06
C LEU A 28 -4.84 21.39 -4.29
N HIS A 29 -4.46 20.55 -5.25
CA HIS A 29 -5.24 20.27 -6.45
C HIS A 29 -6.53 19.49 -6.16
N LEU A 30 -6.49 18.62 -5.14
CA LEU A 30 -7.68 17.89 -4.67
C LEU A 30 -8.75 18.86 -4.11
N LEU A 31 -8.31 19.91 -3.41
CA LEU A 31 -9.21 20.96 -2.88
C LEU A 31 -9.79 21.83 -3.99
N GLN A 32 -9.13 21.96 -5.14
CA GLN A 32 -9.61 22.75 -6.29
C GLN A 32 -10.65 22.04 -7.17
N GLY A 33 -10.91 20.75 -6.93
CA GLY A 33 -12.04 20.02 -7.55
C GLY A 33 -11.93 19.78 -9.07
N LYS A 34 -10.76 19.96 -9.69
CA LYS A 34 -10.55 19.78 -11.15
C LYS A 34 -10.36 18.33 -11.60
N THR A 35 -10.95 17.39 -10.89
CA THR A 35 -10.67 15.98 -11.08
C THR A 35 -11.58 15.36 -12.15
N CYS A 36 -11.01 14.74 -13.17
CA CYS A 36 -11.75 14.03 -14.21
C CYS A 36 -12.05 12.58 -13.76
N TRP A 37 -13.25 12.33 -13.23
CA TRP A 37 -13.72 11.03 -12.74
C TRP A 37 -13.53 9.89 -13.75
N ARG A 38 -13.65 10.15 -15.05
CA ARG A 38 -13.46 9.18 -16.12
C ARG A 38 -12.03 8.60 -16.13
N LYS A 39 -11.02 9.43 -15.88
CA LYS A 39 -9.63 8.97 -15.80
C LYS A 39 -9.35 8.16 -14.55
N ILE A 40 -9.96 8.55 -13.42
CA ILE A 40 -9.83 7.78 -12.17
C ILE A 40 -10.39 6.38 -12.36
N SER A 41 -11.59 6.25 -12.94
CA SER A 41 -12.20 4.93 -13.18
C SER A 41 -11.34 4.08 -14.14
N GLU A 42 -10.76 4.67 -15.17
CA GLU A 42 -9.88 3.97 -16.11
C GLU A 42 -8.62 3.40 -15.43
N HIS A 43 -7.98 4.19 -14.57
CA HIS A 43 -6.84 3.72 -13.77
C HIS A 43 -7.26 2.72 -12.70
N LEU A 44 -8.41 2.88 -12.06
CA LEU A 44 -8.95 1.97 -11.05
C LEU A 44 -9.20 0.57 -11.65
N PHE A 45 -9.82 0.50 -12.82
CA PHE A 45 -10.05 -0.77 -13.53
C PHE A 45 -8.77 -1.42 -14.04
N LYS A 46 -7.75 -0.64 -14.35
CA LYS A 46 -6.44 -1.18 -14.77
C LYS A 46 -5.62 -1.67 -13.57
N THR A 47 -5.64 -0.94 -12.47
CA THR A 47 -4.80 -1.18 -11.28
C THR A 47 -5.36 -2.27 -10.37
N GLY A 48 -6.69 -2.26 -10.12
CA GLY A 48 -7.35 -3.17 -9.20
C GLY A 48 -7.22 -4.64 -9.61
N PRO A 49 -7.75 -5.03 -10.77
CA PRO A 49 -7.72 -6.43 -11.23
C PRO A 49 -6.30 -6.98 -11.42
N ALA A 50 -5.36 -6.15 -11.88
CA ALA A 50 -3.98 -6.57 -12.09
C ALA A 50 -3.30 -7.03 -10.79
N SER A 51 -3.59 -6.34 -9.67
CA SER A 51 -2.98 -6.64 -8.36
C SER A 51 -3.80 -7.63 -7.54
N MET A 52 -5.04 -7.93 -7.91
CA MET A 52 -5.98 -8.71 -7.10
C MET A 52 -5.47 -10.13 -6.83
N ILE A 53 -5.11 -10.87 -7.87
CA ILE A 53 -4.68 -12.27 -7.74
C ILE A 53 -3.44 -12.42 -6.84
N PRO A 54 -2.33 -11.68 -7.06
CA PRO A 54 -1.17 -11.77 -6.19
C PRO A 54 -1.45 -11.34 -4.75
N VAL A 55 -2.25 -10.30 -4.55
CA VAL A 55 -2.64 -9.83 -3.20
C VAL A 55 -3.42 -10.93 -2.46
N LEU A 56 -4.44 -11.52 -3.09
CA LEU A 56 -5.23 -12.56 -2.47
C LEU A 56 -4.39 -13.79 -2.15
N LEU A 57 -3.54 -14.22 -3.08
CA LEU A 57 -2.67 -15.37 -2.89
C LEU A 57 -1.70 -15.17 -1.72
N VAL A 58 -1.02 -14.02 -1.67
CA VAL A 58 -0.07 -13.71 -0.58
C VAL A 58 -0.80 -13.67 0.76
N ASN A 59 -1.98 -13.05 0.84
CA ASN A 59 -2.74 -12.98 2.09
C ASN A 59 -3.26 -14.34 2.55
N VAL A 60 -3.72 -15.21 1.63
CA VAL A 60 -4.12 -16.60 1.98
C VAL A 60 -2.95 -17.36 2.58
N LEU A 61 -1.80 -17.35 1.90
CA LEU A 61 -0.60 -18.05 2.36
C LEU A 61 -0.09 -17.49 3.69
N ALA A 62 -0.06 -16.17 3.83
CA ALA A 62 0.32 -15.51 5.07
C ALA A 62 -0.64 -15.86 6.21
N GLY A 63 -1.95 -15.88 5.95
CA GLY A 63 -2.96 -16.30 6.91
C GLY A 63 -2.77 -17.74 7.36
N MET A 64 -2.48 -18.67 6.45
CA MET A 64 -2.16 -20.07 6.77
C MET A 64 -0.92 -20.16 7.67
N ILE A 65 0.19 -19.52 7.27
CA ILE A 65 1.47 -19.56 8.00
C ILE A 65 1.30 -18.98 9.40
N PHE A 66 0.64 -17.83 9.51
CA PHE A 66 0.48 -17.15 10.79
C PHE A 66 -0.43 -17.93 11.74
N THR A 67 -1.47 -18.60 11.21
CA THR A 67 -2.33 -19.48 12.01
C THR A 67 -1.56 -20.67 12.57
N ILE A 68 -0.65 -21.30 11.78
CA ILE A 68 0.20 -22.40 12.26
C ILE A 68 1.05 -21.92 13.43
N GLN A 69 1.68 -20.76 13.33
CA GLN A 69 2.56 -20.23 14.36
C GLN A 69 1.79 -19.89 15.66
N THR A 70 0.64 -19.22 15.49
CA THR A 70 -0.21 -18.83 16.62
C THR A 70 -0.81 -20.06 17.32
N ALA A 71 -1.27 -21.05 16.54
CA ALA A 71 -1.85 -22.27 17.09
C ALA A 71 -0.83 -23.06 17.92
N ARG A 72 0.39 -23.24 17.43
CA ARG A 72 1.47 -23.93 18.18
C ARG A 72 1.75 -23.28 19.54
N GLN A 73 1.79 -21.94 19.58
CA GLN A 73 2.04 -21.23 20.82
C GLN A 73 0.87 -21.35 21.81
N LEU A 74 -0.36 -21.20 21.31
CA LEU A 74 -1.55 -21.24 22.16
C LEU A 74 -1.90 -22.68 22.60
N GLU A 75 -1.57 -23.71 21.79
CA GLU A 75 -1.70 -25.10 22.19
C GLU A 75 -0.82 -25.43 23.40
N SER A 76 0.43 -24.96 23.41
CA SER A 76 1.34 -25.14 24.55
C SER A 76 0.86 -24.46 25.84
N LEU A 77 0.02 -23.43 25.71
CA LEU A 77 -0.60 -22.69 26.83
C LEU A 77 -2.01 -23.21 27.20
N GLY A 78 -2.50 -24.25 26.52
CA GLY A 78 -3.85 -24.76 26.73
C GLY A 78 -4.98 -23.83 26.26
N ALA A 79 -4.67 -22.80 25.46
CA ALA A 79 -5.60 -21.76 25.03
C ALA A 79 -5.94 -21.83 23.53
N ILE A 80 -6.02 -23.01 22.94
CA ILE A 80 -6.20 -23.23 21.51
C ILE A 80 -7.48 -22.57 20.95
N ASN A 81 -8.54 -22.46 21.73
CA ASN A 81 -9.79 -21.82 21.34
C ASN A 81 -9.64 -20.32 21.06
N SER A 82 -8.59 -19.69 21.56
CA SER A 82 -8.30 -18.26 21.36
C SER A 82 -7.46 -17.98 20.10
N VAL A 83 -7.07 -19.00 19.35
CA VAL A 83 -6.23 -18.88 18.14
C VAL A 83 -6.81 -17.88 17.13
N GLY A 84 -8.12 -18.00 16.86
CA GLY A 84 -8.81 -17.11 15.91
C GLY A 84 -8.75 -15.64 16.30
N GLY A 85 -8.88 -15.34 17.60
CA GLY A 85 -8.85 -13.97 18.11
C GLY A 85 -7.47 -13.32 18.07
N VAL A 86 -6.45 -14.03 18.53
CA VAL A 86 -5.07 -13.55 18.50
C VAL A 86 -4.59 -13.38 17.06
N PHE A 87 -4.91 -14.36 16.19
CA PHE A 87 -4.68 -14.27 14.76
C PHE A 87 -5.34 -13.02 14.18
N ALA A 88 -6.62 -12.81 14.44
CA ALA A 88 -7.40 -11.74 13.82
C ALA A 88 -6.87 -10.34 14.19
N ILE A 89 -6.49 -10.11 15.44
CA ILE A 89 -5.92 -8.82 15.86
C ILE A 89 -4.63 -8.53 15.10
N ALA A 90 -3.67 -9.44 15.14
CA ALA A 90 -2.36 -9.19 14.52
C ALA A 90 -2.45 -9.15 12.99
N PHE A 91 -3.27 -10.02 12.39
CA PHE A 91 -3.44 -10.08 10.94
C PHE A 91 -4.20 -8.86 10.42
N CYS A 92 -5.29 -8.45 11.07
CA CYS A 92 -6.10 -7.31 10.67
C CYS A 92 -5.36 -5.97 10.85
N ARG A 93 -4.73 -5.78 12.02
CA ARG A 93 -4.11 -4.49 12.35
C ARG A 93 -2.82 -4.21 11.60
N GLU A 94 -2.00 -5.26 11.35
CA GLU A 94 -0.64 -5.08 10.83
C GLU A 94 -0.37 -5.88 9.55
N LEU A 95 -0.57 -7.20 9.56
CA LEU A 95 -0.09 -8.06 8.49
C LEU A 95 -0.84 -7.85 7.17
N ALA A 96 -2.16 -7.87 7.16
CA ALA A 96 -2.94 -7.73 5.93
C ALA A 96 -2.72 -6.38 5.24
N PRO A 97 -2.70 -5.22 5.94
CA PRO A 97 -2.39 -3.94 5.33
C PRO A 97 -0.98 -3.88 4.72
N ILE A 98 0.04 -4.29 5.49
CA ILE A 98 1.45 -4.23 5.04
C ILE A 98 1.69 -5.14 3.85
N LEU A 99 1.23 -6.40 3.91
CA LEU A 99 1.43 -7.38 2.84
C LEU A 99 0.74 -6.92 1.55
N THR A 100 -0.50 -6.48 1.65
CA THR A 100 -1.25 -5.97 0.50
C THR A 100 -0.57 -4.76 -0.11
N ALA A 101 -0.21 -3.76 0.71
CA ALA A 101 0.45 -2.55 0.24
C ALA A 101 1.82 -2.85 -0.40
N SER A 102 2.59 -3.81 0.16
CA SER A 102 3.89 -4.21 -0.40
C SER A 102 3.75 -4.86 -1.78
N VAL A 103 2.75 -5.72 -1.97
CA VAL A 103 2.46 -6.33 -3.28
C VAL A 103 2.02 -5.26 -4.29
N VAL A 104 1.13 -4.35 -3.89
CA VAL A 104 0.67 -3.25 -4.75
C VAL A 104 1.82 -2.29 -5.08
N ALA A 105 2.71 -1.98 -4.14
CA ALA A 105 3.90 -1.17 -4.40
C ALA A 105 4.80 -1.80 -5.46
N GLY A 106 5.00 -3.12 -5.37
CA GLY A 106 5.79 -3.89 -6.34
C GLY A 106 5.20 -3.89 -7.74
N GLN A 107 3.89 -3.97 -7.89
CA GLN A 107 3.21 -4.04 -9.19
C GLN A 107 2.82 -2.65 -9.72
N VAL A 108 2.04 -1.92 -8.95
CA VAL A 108 1.46 -0.64 -9.41
C VAL A 108 2.45 0.50 -9.26
N GLY A 109 3.15 0.57 -8.11
CA GLY A 109 4.16 1.61 -7.86
C GLY A 109 5.29 1.56 -8.89
N SER A 110 5.80 0.37 -9.21
CA SER A 110 6.82 0.18 -10.25
C SER A 110 6.29 0.52 -11.65
N ALA A 111 5.07 0.10 -11.97
CA ALA A 111 4.45 0.39 -13.28
C ALA A 111 4.27 1.90 -13.48
N PHE A 112 3.81 2.64 -12.47
CA PHE A 112 3.68 4.10 -12.54
C PHE A 112 5.03 4.79 -12.72
N ALA A 113 6.05 4.35 -12.00
CA ALA A 113 7.40 4.90 -12.15
C ALA A 113 7.98 4.62 -13.55
N ALA A 114 7.74 3.42 -14.09
CA ALA A 114 8.17 3.05 -15.43
C ALA A 114 7.41 3.81 -16.53
N GLU A 115 6.08 3.87 -16.47
CA GLU A 115 5.25 4.58 -17.45
C GLU A 115 5.59 6.08 -17.50
N ILE A 116 5.59 6.75 -16.33
CA ILE A 116 5.89 8.18 -16.26
C ILE A 116 7.36 8.45 -16.62
N GLY A 117 8.27 7.57 -16.16
CA GLY A 117 9.70 7.66 -16.51
C GLY A 117 9.93 7.54 -18.01
N ALA A 118 9.25 6.61 -18.68
CA ALA A 118 9.29 6.49 -20.15
C ALA A 118 8.75 7.75 -20.84
N MET A 119 7.61 8.29 -20.39
CA MET A 119 7.05 9.54 -20.91
C MET A 119 7.99 10.73 -20.69
N LYS A 120 8.75 10.76 -19.59
CA LYS A 120 9.73 11.82 -19.30
C LYS A 120 10.93 11.73 -20.23
N VAL A 121 11.48 10.53 -20.43
CA VAL A 121 12.65 10.31 -21.30
C VAL A 121 12.33 10.56 -22.78
N THR A 122 11.07 10.32 -23.21
CA THR A 122 10.61 10.58 -24.57
C THR A 122 10.02 11.99 -24.78
N GLU A 123 10.23 12.91 -23.83
CA GLU A 123 9.79 14.32 -23.86
C GLU A 123 8.27 14.51 -23.98
N GLN A 124 7.47 13.47 -23.79
CA GLN A 124 5.99 13.58 -23.82
C GLN A 124 5.44 14.47 -22.71
N ILE A 125 6.09 14.53 -21.56
CA ILE A 125 5.71 15.43 -20.46
C ILE A 125 5.99 16.89 -20.83
N ASP A 126 7.08 17.15 -21.52
CA ASP A 126 7.43 18.51 -21.96
C ASP A 126 6.46 18.98 -23.07
N ALA A 127 5.96 18.06 -23.92
CA ALA A 127 4.87 18.33 -24.86
C ALA A 127 3.56 18.72 -24.16
N LEU A 128 3.22 18.12 -23.01
CA LEU A 128 2.04 18.53 -22.22
C LEU A 128 2.17 19.98 -21.69
N TYR A 129 3.35 20.39 -21.25
CA TYR A 129 3.57 21.78 -20.85
C TYR A 129 3.38 22.77 -22.02
N THR A 130 3.82 22.41 -23.24
CA THR A 130 3.60 23.27 -24.42
C THR A 130 2.11 23.41 -24.77
N LEU A 131 1.31 22.38 -24.48
CA LEU A 131 -0.14 22.38 -24.61
C LEU A 131 -0.89 23.08 -23.45
N ARG A 132 -0.15 23.73 -22.52
CA ARG A 132 -0.69 24.37 -21.31
C ARG A 132 -1.50 23.43 -20.42
N THR A 133 -1.19 22.13 -20.46
CA THR A 133 -1.81 21.12 -19.61
C THR A 133 -0.86 20.77 -18.48
N ASP A 134 -1.32 20.91 -17.23
CA ASP A 134 -0.51 20.54 -16.08
C ASP A 134 -0.39 19.00 -16.00
N PRO A 135 0.85 18.44 -16.06
CA PRO A 135 1.06 17.00 -15.96
C PRO A 135 0.62 16.43 -14.59
N ILE A 136 0.60 17.24 -13.54
CA ILE A 136 0.17 16.81 -12.21
C ILE A 136 -1.32 16.49 -12.25
N ASP A 137 -2.15 17.40 -12.74
CA ASP A 137 -3.60 17.21 -12.85
C ASP A 137 -3.97 16.10 -13.85
N TYR A 138 -3.19 16.00 -14.92
CA TYR A 138 -3.53 15.10 -16.01
C TYR A 138 -3.07 13.67 -15.80
N LEU A 139 -1.86 13.45 -15.24
CA LEU A 139 -1.21 12.14 -15.10
C LEU A 139 -1.14 11.64 -13.66
N ILE A 140 -0.76 12.51 -12.71
CA ILE A 140 -0.43 12.06 -11.35
C ILE A 140 -1.67 11.93 -10.50
N LEU A 141 -2.49 12.97 -10.45
CA LEU A 141 -3.67 13.03 -9.58
C LEU A 141 -4.64 11.84 -9.80
N PRO A 142 -5.03 11.47 -11.04
CA PRO A 142 -5.91 10.33 -11.24
C PRO A 142 -5.32 8.99 -10.80
N ARG A 143 -4.00 8.81 -10.95
CA ARG A 143 -3.30 7.59 -10.52
C ARG A 143 -3.25 7.45 -9.00
N VAL A 144 -2.93 8.55 -8.31
CA VAL A 144 -2.89 8.56 -6.84
C VAL A 144 -4.28 8.29 -6.26
N LEU A 145 -5.31 8.95 -6.79
CA LEU A 145 -6.70 8.74 -6.34
C LEU A 145 -7.20 7.32 -6.62
N ALA A 146 -6.83 6.74 -7.76
CA ALA A 146 -7.13 5.34 -8.05
C ALA A 146 -6.47 4.40 -7.02
N CYS A 147 -5.21 4.65 -6.62
CA CYS A 147 -4.56 3.88 -5.56
C CYS A 147 -5.24 4.06 -4.20
N CYS A 148 -5.61 5.29 -3.82
CA CYS A 148 -6.32 5.57 -2.57
C CYS A 148 -7.66 4.81 -2.48
N ALA A 149 -8.33 4.58 -3.60
CA ALA A 149 -9.57 3.81 -3.65
C ALA A 149 -9.33 2.30 -3.73
N THR A 150 -8.34 1.86 -4.52
CA THR A 150 -8.08 0.43 -4.78
C THR A 150 -7.45 -0.28 -3.59
N VAL A 151 -6.45 0.35 -2.92
CA VAL A 151 -5.68 -0.31 -1.86
C VAL A 151 -6.55 -0.70 -0.66
N PRO A 152 -7.44 0.15 -0.11
CA PRO A 152 -8.34 -0.25 0.98
C PRO A 152 -9.22 -1.44 0.62
N ILE A 153 -9.75 -1.45 -0.61
CA ILE A 153 -10.60 -2.57 -1.09
C ILE A 153 -9.79 -3.86 -1.14
N LEU A 154 -8.57 -3.81 -1.68
CA LEU A 154 -7.68 -4.98 -1.75
C LEU A 154 -7.27 -5.48 -0.37
N ILE A 155 -7.07 -4.58 0.61
CA ILE A 155 -6.75 -4.96 1.99
C ILE A 155 -7.93 -5.70 2.63
N ILE A 156 -9.16 -5.23 2.45
CA ILE A 156 -10.36 -5.89 2.98
C ILE A 156 -10.51 -7.28 2.34
N LEU A 157 -10.36 -7.39 1.03
CA LEU A 157 -10.40 -8.67 0.33
C LEU A 157 -9.28 -9.60 0.79
N GLY A 158 -8.06 -9.08 0.95
CA GLY A 158 -6.91 -9.80 1.47
C GLY A 158 -7.14 -10.31 2.89
N LEU A 159 -7.72 -9.48 3.77
CA LEU A 159 -8.09 -9.88 5.13
C LEU A 159 -9.07 -11.07 5.13
N VAL A 160 -10.13 -10.97 4.33
CA VAL A 160 -11.13 -12.06 4.22
C VAL A 160 -10.45 -13.36 3.73
N CYS A 161 -9.63 -13.26 2.70
CA CYS A 161 -8.90 -14.42 2.17
C CYS A 161 -7.89 -14.98 3.19
N GLY A 162 -7.20 -14.14 3.94
CA GLY A 162 -6.29 -14.55 5.00
C GLY A 162 -7.00 -15.29 6.14
N ILE A 163 -8.17 -14.80 6.56
CA ILE A 163 -9.02 -15.47 7.55
C ILE A 163 -9.48 -16.84 7.03
N LEU A 164 -9.89 -16.94 5.76
CA LEU A 164 -10.29 -18.22 5.15
C LEU A 164 -9.12 -19.20 5.12
N GLY A 165 -7.91 -18.74 4.78
CA GLY A 165 -6.68 -19.55 4.86
C GLY A 165 -6.40 -20.02 6.30
N GLY A 166 -6.57 -19.14 7.28
CA GLY A 166 -6.42 -19.45 8.70
C GLY A 166 -7.41 -20.51 9.18
N ILE A 167 -8.69 -20.37 8.84
CA ILE A 167 -9.75 -21.35 9.16
C ILE A 167 -9.41 -22.72 8.57
N PHE A 168 -8.98 -22.76 7.31
CA PHE A 168 -8.61 -24.00 6.65
C PHE A 168 -7.52 -24.74 7.43
N VAL A 169 -6.46 -24.06 7.82
CA VAL A 169 -5.37 -24.66 8.59
C VAL A 169 -5.82 -25.07 9.99
N ALA A 170 -6.57 -24.24 10.70
CA ALA A 170 -7.07 -24.52 12.03
C ALA A 170 -7.95 -25.79 12.04
N ALA A 171 -8.80 -25.96 11.03
CA ALA A 171 -9.68 -27.12 10.91
C ALA A 171 -8.92 -28.42 10.55
N GLN A 172 -7.96 -28.35 9.61
CA GLN A 172 -7.28 -29.53 9.09
C GLN A 172 -6.19 -30.06 10.02
N PHE A 173 -5.42 -29.19 10.66
CA PHE A 173 -4.24 -29.57 11.44
C PHE A 173 -4.45 -29.55 12.95
N TYR A 174 -5.37 -28.72 13.44
CA TYR A 174 -5.61 -28.55 14.87
C TYR A 174 -7.01 -29.00 15.31
N GLN A 175 -7.80 -29.58 14.40
CA GLN A 175 -9.16 -30.07 14.64
C GLN A 175 -10.07 -29.02 15.32
N LEU A 176 -9.77 -27.74 15.12
CA LEU A 176 -10.54 -26.64 15.66
C LEU A 176 -11.76 -26.38 14.74
N PRO A 177 -13.00 -26.47 15.24
CA PRO A 177 -14.18 -26.23 14.43
C PRO A 177 -14.15 -24.80 13.85
N PRO A 178 -14.52 -24.62 12.56
CA PRO A 178 -14.54 -23.29 11.92
C PRO A 178 -15.37 -22.25 12.67
N LEU A 179 -16.46 -22.67 13.31
CA LEU A 179 -17.32 -21.80 14.11
C LEU A 179 -16.59 -21.24 15.34
N VAL A 180 -15.83 -22.07 16.07
CA VAL A 180 -15.06 -21.66 17.25
C VAL A 180 -13.99 -20.63 16.86
N PHE A 181 -13.31 -20.87 15.72
CA PHE A 181 -12.36 -19.92 15.17
C PHE A 181 -13.03 -18.56 14.86
N LEU A 182 -14.19 -18.60 14.18
CA LEU A 182 -14.92 -17.40 13.78
C LEU A 182 -15.50 -16.62 14.97
N GLU A 183 -16.01 -17.32 15.98
CA GLU A 183 -16.49 -16.72 17.24
C GLU A 183 -15.34 -16.03 17.97
N SER A 184 -14.17 -16.67 18.03
CA SER A 184 -12.97 -16.08 18.59
C SER A 184 -12.54 -14.83 17.81
N VAL A 185 -12.56 -14.86 16.48
CA VAL A 185 -12.32 -13.67 15.62
C VAL A 185 -13.28 -12.53 15.97
N ARG A 186 -14.58 -12.82 16.05
CA ARG A 186 -15.60 -11.82 16.39
C ARG A 186 -15.46 -11.24 17.80
N GLY A 187 -15.05 -12.05 18.74
CA GLY A 187 -14.86 -11.61 20.13
C GLY A 187 -13.71 -10.63 20.32
N PHE A 188 -12.68 -10.71 19.47
CA PHE A 188 -11.47 -9.90 19.58
C PHE A 188 -11.44 -8.71 18.63
N LEU A 189 -12.04 -8.79 17.45
CA LEU A 189 -12.08 -7.67 16.49
C LEU A 189 -13.14 -6.64 16.90
N LYS A 190 -12.70 -5.40 17.03
CA LYS A 190 -13.58 -4.25 17.27
C LYS A 190 -13.92 -3.56 15.94
N PRO A 191 -15.09 -2.92 15.81
CA PRO A 191 -15.44 -2.15 14.61
C PRO A 191 -14.40 -1.07 14.24
N ILE A 192 -13.75 -0.50 15.23
CA ILE A 192 -12.68 0.51 15.04
C ILE A 192 -11.47 -0.06 14.29
N ASP A 193 -11.18 -1.36 14.43
CA ASP A 193 -10.06 -1.99 13.72
C ASP A 193 -10.29 -1.99 12.21
N ILE A 194 -11.54 -2.15 11.75
CA ILE A 194 -11.91 -2.09 10.34
C ILE A 194 -11.79 -0.67 9.80
N VAL A 195 -12.17 0.34 10.59
CA VAL A 195 -12.00 1.75 10.22
C VAL A 195 -10.52 2.10 10.09
N ASN A 196 -9.70 1.69 11.06
CA ASN A 196 -8.24 1.89 11.03
C ASN A 196 -7.60 1.20 9.82
N LEU A 197 -8.05 0.00 9.49
CA LEU A 197 -7.60 -0.75 8.31
C LEU A 197 -7.90 0.01 7.01
N GLY A 198 -9.11 0.57 6.88
CA GLY A 198 -9.48 1.42 5.75
C GLY A 198 -8.62 2.69 5.67
N PHE A 199 -8.38 3.35 6.82
CA PHE A 199 -7.54 4.53 6.91
C PHE A 199 -6.08 4.24 6.52
N LYS A 200 -5.47 3.17 7.06
CA LYS A 200 -4.14 2.69 6.65
C LYS A 200 -4.09 2.44 5.14
N GLY A 201 -5.13 1.80 4.59
CA GLY A 201 -5.23 1.52 3.16
C GLY A 201 -5.18 2.78 2.28
N VAL A 202 -5.92 3.82 2.65
CA VAL A 202 -5.90 5.11 1.93
C VAL A 202 -4.51 5.77 2.01
N LEU A 203 -3.89 5.79 3.19
CA LEU A 203 -2.56 6.35 3.37
C LEU A 203 -1.49 5.61 2.55
N PHE A 204 -1.53 4.27 2.57
CA PHE A 204 -0.59 3.46 1.79
C PHE A 204 -0.82 3.65 0.29
N GLY A 205 -2.08 3.69 -0.15
CA GLY A 205 -2.41 3.97 -1.55
C GLY A 205 -1.89 5.33 -2.01
N ALA A 206 -2.07 6.36 -1.19
CA ALA A 206 -1.54 7.70 -1.47
C ALA A 206 0.00 7.70 -1.55
N ALA A 207 0.67 7.03 -0.62
CA ALA A 207 2.13 6.94 -0.61
C ALA A 207 2.67 6.20 -1.84
N ILE A 208 2.10 5.03 -2.18
CA ILE A 208 2.52 4.23 -3.34
C ILE A 208 2.33 5.03 -4.63
N GLY A 209 1.16 5.65 -4.81
CA GLY A 209 0.87 6.45 -5.99
C GLY A 209 1.79 7.67 -6.12
N ALA A 210 1.98 8.41 -5.03
CA ALA A 210 2.83 9.62 -5.02
C ALA A 210 4.31 9.27 -5.24
N ILE A 211 4.83 8.23 -4.59
CA ILE A 211 6.23 7.80 -4.74
C ILE A 211 6.45 7.26 -6.15
N GLY A 212 5.58 6.36 -6.66
CA GLY A 212 5.69 5.84 -8.01
C GLY A 212 5.72 6.93 -9.07
N CYS A 213 4.77 7.87 -8.99
CA CYS A 213 4.70 9.00 -9.91
C CYS A 213 5.90 9.96 -9.75
N GLY A 214 6.29 10.26 -8.51
CA GLY A 214 7.40 11.18 -8.22
C GLY A 214 8.75 10.66 -8.74
N TRP A 215 9.00 9.37 -8.57
CA TRP A 215 10.22 8.74 -9.10
C TRP A 215 10.22 8.68 -10.62
N GLY A 216 9.06 8.42 -11.24
CA GLY A 216 8.91 8.50 -12.69
C GLY A 216 9.21 9.90 -13.23
N MET A 217 8.64 10.96 -12.64
CA MET A 217 8.85 12.36 -13.04
C MET A 217 10.30 12.84 -12.90
N THR A 218 11.05 12.24 -12.00
CA THR A 218 12.45 12.59 -11.74
C THR A 218 13.45 11.70 -12.48
N THR A 219 12.99 10.87 -13.42
CA THR A 219 13.85 10.05 -14.26
C THR A 219 14.55 10.90 -15.31
N TYR A 220 15.88 10.76 -15.38
CA TYR A 220 16.72 11.41 -16.38
C TYR A 220 17.64 10.39 -17.06
N GLY A 221 17.84 10.51 -18.35
CA GLY A 221 18.71 9.66 -19.13
C GLY A 221 17.96 8.76 -20.08
N GLY A 222 18.38 7.54 -20.28
CA GLY A 222 17.79 6.61 -21.24
C GLY A 222 16.89 5.55 -20.60
N VAL A 223 16.51 4.55 -21.38
CA VAL A 223 15.63 3.45 -20.98
C VAL A 223 16.13 2.68 -19.75
N LYS A 224 17.46 2.58 -19.56
CA LYS A 224 18.07 1.92 -18.39
C LYS A 224 17.63 2.62 -17.08
N GLN A 225 17.64 3.96 -17.06
CA GLN A 225 17.27 4.72 -15.87
C GLN A 225 15.77 4.62 -15.54
N VAL A 226 14.92 4.31 -16.51
CA VAL A 226 13.50 4.01 -16.25
C VAL A 226 13.36 2.77 -15.38
N GLY A 227 14.10 1.69 -15.70
CA GLY A 227 14.11 0.47 -14.89
C GLY A 227 14.65 0.70 -13.48
N GLU A 228 15.77 1.45 -13.35
CA GLU A 228 16.34 1.82 -12.05
C GLU A 228 15.37 2.66 -11.20
N SER A 229 14.63 3.58 -11.82
CA SER A 229 13.63 4.40 -11.13
C SER A 229 12.43 3.55 -10.68
N ALA A 230 11.98 2.58 -11.47
CA ALA A 230 10.93 1.65 -11.10
C ALA A 230 11.32 0.82 -9.89
N THR A 231 12.52 0.23 -9.88
CA THR A 231 13.03 -0.54 -8.75
C THR A 231 13.18 0.32 -7.49
N ALA A 232 13.74 1.52 -7.63
CA ALA A 232 13.89 2.43 -6.51
C ALA A 232 12.53 2.89 -5.94
N ALA A 233 11.52 3.11 -6.78
CA ALA A 233 10.17 3.43 -6.34
C ALA A 233 9.57 2.33 -5.45
N VAL A 234 9.78 1.06 -5.78
CA VAL A 234 9.32 -0.08 -4.96
C VAL A 234 9.97 -0.07 -3.58
N VAL A 235 11.31 0.07 -3.54
CA VAL A 235 12.07 0.07 -2.28
C VAL A 235 11.62 1.24 -1.38
N VAL A 236 11.52 2.43 -1.95
CA VAL A 236 11.11 3.62 -1.18
C VAL A 236 9.66 3.53 -0.73
N SER A 237 8.76 3.01 -1.57
CA SER A 237 7.37 2.75 -1.18
C SER A 237 7.28 1.73 -0.05
N GLY A 238 8.09 0.66 -0.10
CA GLY A 238 8.18 -0.31 0.98
C GLY A 238 8.58 0.33 2.31
N ILE A 239 9.66 1.12 2.31
CA ILE A 239 10.09 1.84 3.52
C ILE A 239 9.00 2.80 4.01
N ALA A 240 8.36 3.55 3.10
CA ALA A 240 7.30 4.48 3.46
C ALA A 240 6.08 3.78 4.08
N ILE A 241 5.69 2.60 3.58
CA ILE A 241 4.61 1.79 4.14
C ILE A 241 4.91 1.43 5.60
N PHE A 242 6.10 0.92 5.92
CA PHE A 242 6.47 0.57 7.29
C PHE A 242 6.53 1.79 8.21
N VAL A 243 7.06 2.93 7.74
CA VAL A 243 7.11 4.17 8.52
C VAL A 243 5.70 4.70 8.80
N LEU A 244 4.82 4.70 7.80
CA LEU A 244 3.43 5.13 7.95
C LEU A 244 2.64 4.17 8.85
N ASP A 245 2.88 2.87 8.72
CA ASP A 245 2.24 1.87 9.56
C ASP A 245 2.61 2.06 11.04
N LEU A 246 3.90 2.22 11.32
CA LEU A 246 4.39 2.54 12.66
C LEU A 246 3.76 3.84 13.20
N ALA A 247 3.72 4.91 12.39
CA ALA A 247 3.14 6.17 12.80
C ALA A 247 1.64 6.04 13.13
N VAL A 248 0.88 5.34 12.30
CA VAL A 248 -0.55 5.11 12.53
C VAL A 248 -0.77 4.22 13.75
N SER A 249 0.03 3.17 13.93
CA SER A 249 -0.06 2.26 15.07
C SER A 249 0.28 2.96 16.39
N LEU A 250 1.21 3.93 16.39
CA LEU A 250 1.50 4.78 17.56
C LEU A 250 0.38 5.79 17.87
N LEU A 251 -0.31 6.28 16.83
CA LEU A 251 -1.38 7.28 17.01
C LEU A 251 -2.72 6.63 17.45
N PHE A 252 -3.03 5.46 16.92
CA PHE A 252 -4.29 4.76 17.14
C PHE A 252 -4.15 3.49 17.98
N GLY A 253 -2.92 3.01 18.22
CA GLY A 253 -2.66 1.95 19.16
C GLY A 253 -3.05 2.43 20.57
N ASP A 254 -3.77 1.58 21.32
CA ASP A 254 -3.88 1.74 22.75
C ASP A 254 -2.47 1.64 23.33
N LEU A 255 -1.74 2.77 23.36
CA LEU A 255 -0.56 2.87 24.21
C LEU A 255 -1.03 2.43 25.59
N PRO A 256 -0.34 1.50 26.27
CA PRO A 256 -0.66 1.16 27.64
C PRO A 256 -0.50 2.45 28.45
N THR A 257 -1.60 3.22 28.51
CA THR A 257 -1.69 4.32 29.46
C THR A 257 -1.62 3.63 30.81
N GLY A 258 -0.48 3.74 31.48
CA GLY A 258 -0.18 3.11 32.76
C GLY A 258 -1.09 3.65 33.88
N LYS A 259 -2.39 3.51 33.72
CA LYS A 259 -3.37 3.59 34.80
C LYS A 259 -3.73 2.15 35.19
N PRO A 260 -3.22 1.65 36.29
CA PRO A 260 -3.78 0.45 36.88
C PRO A 260 -5.22 0.79 37.29
N ASN A 261 -6.17 -0.03 36.79
CA ASN A 261 -7.52 -0.07 37.38
C ASN A 261 -7.48 -0.64 38.77
#